data_5c7b8c40a012157b8af03cf83889a502
#
_entry.id   5c7b8c40a012157b8af03cf83889a502
#
_cell.length_a   1.000
_cell.length_b   1.000
_cell.length_c   1.000
_cell.angle_alpha   90.00
_cell.angle_beta   90.00
_cell.angle_gamma   90.00
#
_symmetry.space_group_name_H-M   'P 1'
#
loop_
_entity.id
_entity.type
_entity.pdbx_description
1 polymer ?
#
loop_
_entity_poly.entity_id
_entity_poly.type
_entity_poly.pdbx_seq_one_letter_code
_entity_poly.pdbx_strand_id
1 'polypeptide(L)'
;MLKLPHNCTHLTRYKVMLKILQARLQQYMNYGLPDLQAEFRKGRGTRDQIANICWNIKKAREFQKNIYFCFTDYAKALDCVDHNKLWKILQEMGIPDNLTCLLRNLYAGFVSRSNK
;
A
#
# COMPACT_ATOMS: atom_id res chain seq x y z
N MET A 1 37.87 -3.35 -16.26
CA MET A 1 36.92 -4.17 -15.48
C MET A 1 36.60 -3.43 -14.16
N LEU A 2 35.56 -2.64 -14.12
CA LEU A 2 35.18 -1.85 -12.95
C LEU A 2 34.57 -2.79 -11.90
N LYS A 3 35.27 -3.00 -10.79
CA LYS A 3 34.73 -3.66 -9.60
C LYS A 3 33.60 -2.81 -9.03
N LEU A 4 32.36 -3.18 -9.27
CA LEU A 4 31.21 -2.62 -8.57
C LEU A 4 31.36 -2.91 -7.07
N PRO A 5 31.18 -1.90 -6.20
CA PRO A 5 31.34 -2.08 -4.76
C PRO A 5 30.36 -3.11 -4.23
N HIS A 6 30.81 -3.97 -3.29
CA HIS A 6 30.06 -5.05 -2.66
C HIS A 6 28.68 -4.63 -2.11
N ASN A 7 28.48 -3.37 -1.81
CA ASN A 7 27.21 -2.79 -1.35
C ASN A 7 26.09 -2.77 -2.42
N CYS A 8 26.43 -2.70 -3.72
CA CYS A 8 25.41 -2.66 -4.79
C CYS A 8 24.72 -4.01 -5.00
N THR A 9 25.44 -5.11 -4.85
CA THR A 9 24.88 -6.47 -5.03
C THR A 9 23.88 -6.84 -3.93
N HIS A 10 24.15 -6.45 -2.68
CA HIS A 10 23.22 -6.65 -1.58
C HIS A 10 21.93 -5.83 -1.76
N LEU A 11 22.04 -4.57 -2.20
CA LEU A 11 20.89 -3.72 -2.47
C LEU A 11 20.01 -4.26 -3.60
N THR A 12 20.63 -4.82 -4.65
CA THR A 12 19.91 -5.40 -5.79
C THR A 12 19.16 -6.68 -5.39
N ARG A 13 19.80 -7.58 -4.64
CA ARG A 13 19.15 -8.80 -4.11
C ARG A 13 17.96 -8.46 -3.21
N TYR A 14 18.12 -7.45 -2.37
CA TYR A 14 17.05 -6.96 -1.49
C TYR A 14 15.87 -6.40 -2.27
N LYS A 15 16.11 -5.59 -3.30
CA LYS A 15 15.07 -5.07 -4.20
C LYS A 15 14.31 -6.17 -4.93
N VAL A 16 15.00 -7.21 -5.38
CA VAL A 16 14.36 -8.37 -6.03
C VAL A 16 13.44 -9.10 -5.05
N MET A 17 13.92 -9.36 -3.84
CA MET A 17 13.12 -10.00 -2.79
C MET A 17 11.86 -9.19 -2.46
N LEU A 18 11.98 -7.87 -2.31
CA LEU A 18 10.82 -7.00 -2.06
C LEU A 18 9.81 -7.05 -3.20
N LYS A 19 10.26 -7.08 -4.46
CA LYS A 19 9.37 -7.22 -5.62
C LYS A 19 8.62 -8.55 -5.63
N ILE A 20 9.28 -9.65 -5.27
CA ILE A 20 8.64 -10.97 -5.15
C ILE A 20 7.58 -10.95 -4.05
N LEU A 21 7.91 -10.40 -2.88
CA LEU A 21 6.96 -10.26 -1.78
C LEU A 21 5.77 -9.38 -2.16
N GLN A 22 6.04 -8.25 -2.80
CA GLN A 22 4.99 -7.35 -3.31
C GLN A 22 4.05 -8.08 -4.29
N ALA A 23 4.60 -8.83 -5.23
CA ALA A 23 3.80 -9.58 -6.21
C ALA A 23 2.91 -10.64 -5.54
N ARG A 24 3.42 -11.33 -4.51
CA ARG A 24 2.64 -12.31 -3.74
C ARG A 24 1.55 -11.65 -2.90
N LEU A 25 1.88 -10.56 -2.20
CA LEU A 25 0.92 -9.81 -1.39
C LEU A 25 -0.19 -9.17 -2.24
N GLN A 26 0.16 -8.70 -3.44
CA GLN A 26 -0.79 -8.06 -4.35
C GLN A 26 -2.01 -8.94 -4.68
N GLN A 27 -1.83 -10.25 -4.73
CA GLN A 27 -2.93 -11.19 -4.97
C GLN A 27 -3.95 -11.14 -3.84
N TYR A 28 -3.50 -11.18 -2.59
CA TYR A 28 -4.37 -11.10 -1.41
C TYR A 28 -4.99 -9.72 -1.25
N MET A 29 -4.22 -8.65 -1.48
CA MET A 29 -4.69 -7.27 -1.40
C MET A 29 -5.83 -6.98 -2.37
N ASN A 30 -5.80 -7.54 -3.57
CA ASN A 30 -6.85 -7.35 -4.57
C ASN A 30 -8.21 -7.90 -4.13
N TYR A 31 -8.22 -8.95 -3.32
CA TYR A 31 -9.45 -9.56 -2.78
C TYR A 31 -9.91 -8.92 -1.47
N GLY A 32 -8.97 -8.51 -0.62
CA GLY A 32 -9.27 -8.01 0.72
C GLY A 32 -9.58 -6.52 0.80
N LEU A 33 -9.16 -5.71 -0.19
CA LEU A 33 -9.41 -4.27 -0.18
C LEU A 33 -10.80 -3.93 -0.75
N PRO A 34 -11.53 -2.98 -0.13
CA PRO A 34 -12.80 -2.48 -0.66
C PRO A 34 -12.63 -1.91 -2.07
N ASP A 35 -13.67 -2.01 -2.90
CA ASP A 35 -13.65 -1.46 -4.26
C ASP A 35 -13.47 0.06 -4.33
N LEU A 36 -13.78 0.75 -3.25
CA LEU A 36 -13.60 2.21 -3.11
C LEU A 36 -12.14 2.61 -2.98
N GLN A 37 -11.26 1.70 -2.51
CA GLN A 37 -9.83 1.95 -2.40
C GLN A 37 -9.19 1.97 -3.79
N ALA A 38 -8.68 3.13 -4.20
CA ALA A 38 -8.06 3.30 -5.52
C ALA A 38 -6.54 3.35 -5.46
N GLU A 39 -5.98 3.89 -4.37
CA GLU A 39 -4.55 4.07 -4.22
C GLU A 39 -3.84 2.70 -4.12
N PHE A 40 -2.68 2.59 -4.77
CA PHE A 40 -1.86 1.38 -4.85
C PHE A 40 -2.55 0.15 -5.47
N ARG A 41 -3.68 0.32 -6.16
CA ARG A 41 -4.35 -0.75 -6.90
C ARG A 41 -4.03 -0.71 -8.39
N LYS A 42 -3.69 -1.87 -8.95
CA LYS A 42 -3.47 -2.02 -10.39
C LYS A 42 -4.76 -1.74 -11.16
N GLY A 43 -4.67 -0.89 -12.17
CA GLY A 43 -5.81 -0.52 -13.02
C GLY A 43 -6.75 0.53 -12.43
N ARG A 44 -6.43 1.08 -11.26
CA ARG A 44 -7.14 2.21 -10.65
C ARG A 44 -6.25 3.45 -10.68
N GLY A 45 -6.75 4.54 -11.24
CA GLY A 45 -5.99 5.77 -11.37
C GLY A 45 -6.76 7.00 -10.90
N THR A 46 -6.06 8.12 -10.78
CA THR A 46 -6.65 9.41 -10.40
C THR A 46 -7.78 9.82 -11.35
N ARG A 47 -7.66 9.50 -12.64
CA ARG A 47 -8.70 9.78 -13.64
C ARG A 47 -10.03 9.11 -13.31
N ASP A 48 -10.01 7.85 -12.83
CA ASP A 48 -11.22 7.12 -12.47
C ASP A 48 -11.89 7.74 -11.24
N GLN A 49 -11.09 8.20 -10.28
CA GLN A 49 -11.60 8.88 -9.08
C GLN A 49 -12.23 10.24 -9.42
N ILE A 50 -11.61 11.01 -10.33
CA ILE A 50 -12.18 12.26 -10.82
C ILE A 50 -13.52 11.99 -11.54
N ALA A 51 -13.58 10.95 -12.37
CA ALA A 51 -14.80 10.55 -13.06
C ALA A 51 -15.93 10.19 -12.08
N ASN A 52 -15.63 9.47 -11.00
CA ASN A 52 -16.56 9.14 -9.94
C ASN A 52 -17.10 10.39 -9.23
N ILE A 53 -16.24 11.36 -8.93
CA ILE A 53 -16.67 12.64 -8.32
C ILE A 53 -17.58 13.41 -9.28
N CYS A 54 -17.18 13.51 -10.56
CA CYS A 54 -17.99 14.19 -11.58
C CYS A 54 -19.37 13.53 -11.75
N TRP A 55 -19.41 12.19 -11.72
CA TRP A 55 -20.65 11.44 -11.80
C TRP A 55 -21.57 11.71 -10.60
N ASN A 56 -21.02 11.73 -9.39
CA ASN A 56 -21.78 12.05 -8.19
C ASN A 56 -22.35 13.49 -8.22
N ILE A 57 -21.56 14.45 -8.73
CA ILE A 57 -22.03 15.84 -8.89
C ILE A 57 -23.18 15.90 -9.90
N LYS A 58 -23.09 15.20 -11.03
CA LYS A 58 -24.18 15.15 -12.01
C LYS A 58 -25.45 14.56 -11.41
N LYS A 59 -25.33 13.44 -10.72
CA LYS A 59 -26.45 12.78 -10.02
C LYS A 59 -27.09 13.70 -8.99
N ALA A 60 -26.31 14.38 -8.17
CA ALA A 60 -26.84 15.32 -7.19
C ALA A 60 -27.62 16.46 -7.87
N ARG A 61 -27.14 16.97 -9.00
CA ARG A 61 -27.86 18.01 -9.77
C ARG A 61 -29.17 17.48 -10.38
N GLU A 62 -29.17 16.28 -10.96
CA GLU A 62 -30.38 15.65 -11.52
C GLU A 62 -31.49 15.50 -10.48
N PHE A 63 -31.11 15.13 -9.24
CA PHE A 63 -32.06 14.96 -8.14
C PHE A 63 -32.25 16.20 -7.27
N GLN A 64 -31.68 17.35 -7.67
CA GLN A 64 -31.71 18.61 -6.92
C GLN A 64 -31.30 18.45 -5.44
N LYS A 65 -30.33 17.58 -5.17
CA LYS A 65 -29.81 17.34 -3.83
C LYS A 65 -28.48 18.06 -3.63
N ASN A 66 -28.31 18.63 -2.44
CA ASN A 66 -27.02 19.18 -2.06
C ASN A 66 -26.04 18.05 -1.78
N ILE A 67 -24.80 18.18 -2.26
CA ILE A 67 -23.70 17.28 -2.01
C ILE A 67 -22.56 18.05 -1.38
N TYR A 68 -21.94 17.48 -0.36
CA TYR A 68 -20.81 18.06 0.36
C TYR A 68 -19.62 17.13 0.21
N PHE A 69 -18.45 17.69 -0.08
CA PHE A 69 -17.19 16.96 -0.17
C PHE A 69 -16.28 17.38 0.97
N CYS A 70 -15.67 16.41 1.62
CA CYS A 70 -14.59 16.61 2.56
C CYS A 70 -13.34 15.90 2.05
N PHE A 71 -12.24 16.64 1.93
CA PHE A 71 -10.96 16.09 1.51
C PHE A 71 -10.02 16.05 2.71
N THR A 72 -9.48 14.86 3.00
CA THR A 72 -8.53 14.68 4.10
C THR A 72 -7.20 14.22 3.51
N ASP A 73 -6.13 14.94 3.84
CA ASP A 73 -4.77 14.60 3.48
C ASP A 73 -3.96 14.30 4.74
N TYR A 74 -3.25 13.16 4.71
CA TYR A 74 -2.42 12.72 5.84
C TYR A 74 -0.96 13.09 5.62
N ALA A 75 -0.41 13.96 6.45
CA ALA A 75 0.94 14.49 6.28
C ALA A 75 2.05 13.42 6.36
N LYS A 76 1.89 12.36 7.13
CA LYS A 76 2.88 11.30 7.34
C LYS A 76 2.22 9.94 7.51
N ALA A 77 1.35 9.57 6.58
CA ALA A 77 0.55 8.35 6.69
C ALA A 77 1.39 7.08 6.91
N LEU A 78 2.51 6.93 6.19
CA LEU A 78 3.36 5.75 6.27
C LEU A 78 4.22 5.70 7.54
N ASP A 79 4.59 6.85 8.09
CA ASP A 79 5.43 6.93 9.30
C ASP A 79 4.64 6.66 10.59
N CYS A 80 3.32 6.86 10.54
CA CYS A 80 2.44 6.74 11.70
C CYS A 80 1.72 5.38 11.79
N VAL A 81 2.11 4.40 10.99
CA VAL A 81 1.49 3.08 10.98
C VAL A 81 1.84 2.28 12.24
N ASP A 82 0.83 1.87 13.00
CA ASP A 82 1.00 0.90 14.08
C ASP A 82 1.22 -0.51 13.51
N HIS A 83 2.44 -1.00 13.60
CA HIS A 83 2.83 -2.29 13.05
C HIS A 83 2.04 -3.46 13.66
N ASN A 84 1.70 -3.41 14.95
CA ASN A 84 0.93 -4.49 15.59
C ASN A 84 -0.48 -4.59 14.99
N LYS A 85 -1.11 -3.45 14.75
CA LYS A 85 -2.41 -3.40 14.09
C LYS A 85 -2.30 -3.85 12.62
N LEU A 86 -1.23 -3.46 11.94
CA LEU A 86 -0.97 -3.89 10.56
C LEU A 86 -0.92 -5.41 10.46
N TRP A 87 -0.19 -6.09 11.36
CA TRP A 87 -0.09 -7.56 11.35
C TRP A 87 -1.44 -8.24 11.56
N LYS A 88 -2.28 -7.71 12.43
CA LYS A 88 -3.64 -8.23 12.65
C LYS A 88 -4.49 -8.10 11.39
N ILE A 89 -4.48 -6.94 10.75
CA ILE A 89 -5.23 -6.69 9.50
C ILE A 89 -4.77 -7.65 8.40
N LEU A 90 -3.46 -7.87 8.25
CA LEU A 90 -2.94 -8.80 7.25
C LEU A 90 -3.42 -10.24 7.50
N GLN A 91 -3.50 -10.67 8.76
CA GLN A 91 -4.06 -11.97 9.11
C GLN A 91 -5.56 -12.05 8.82
N GLU A 92 -6.33 -11.02 9.17
CA GLU A 92 -7.77 -10.93 8.87
C GLU A 92 -8.06 -10.96 7.36
N MET A 93 -7.16 -10.42 6.54
CA MET A 93 -7.22 -10.50 5.08
C MET A 93 -6.86 -11.89 4.51
N GLY A 94 -6.53 -12.86 5.37
CA GLY A 94 -6.18 -14.21 4.96
C GLY A 94 -4.78 -14.36 4.38
N ILE A 95 -3.87 -13.43 4.67
CA ILE A 95 -2.47 -13.55 4.25
C ILE A 95 -1.79 -14.63 5.08
N PRO A 96 -1.09 -15.60 4.45
CA PRO A 96 -0.43 -16.69 5.16
C PRO A 96 0.60 -16.22 6.19
N ASP A 97 0.67 -16.91 7.32
CA ASP A 97 1.56 -16.55 8.44
C ASP A 97 3.04 -16.51 8.06
N ASN A 98 3.47 -17.33 7.11
CA ASN A 98 4.83 -17.31 6.62
C ASN A 98 5.19 -16.00 5.92
N LEU A 99 4.26 -15.40 5.13
CA LEU A 99 4.45 -14.10 4.49
C LEU A 99 4.43 -12.97 5.53
N THR A 100 3.52 -13.04 6.48
CA THR A 100 3.43 -12.06 7.57
C THR A 100 4.68 -12.08 8.45
N CYS A 101 5.21 -13.27 8.76
CA CYS A 101 6.45 -13.43 9.51
C CYS A 101 7.66 -12.86 8.76
N LEU A 102 7.76 -13.11 7.44
CA LEU A 102 8.80 -12.54 6.58
C LEU A 102 8.76 -11.02 6.59
N LEU A 103 7.58 -10.42 6.43
CA LEU A 103 7.40 -8.96 6.49
C LEU A 103 7.82 -8.41 7.85
N ARG A 104 7.40 -9.04 8.94
CA ARG A 104 7.76 -8.64 10.31
C ARG A 104 9.27 -8.64 10.52
N ASN A 105 9.97 -9.67 10.05
CA ASN A 105 11.42 -9.76 10.15
C ASN A 105 12.12 -8.68 9.32
N LEU A 106 11.60 -8.35 8.13
CA LEU A 106 12.12 -7.26 7.31
C LEU A 106 11.99 -5.91 8.02
N TYR A 107 10.82 -5.62 8.59
CA TYR A 107 10.58 -4.38 9.34
C TYR A 107 11.46 -4.29 10.59
N ALA A 108 11.63 -5.37 11.34
CA ALA A 108 12.55 -5.41 12.49
C ALA A 108 13.99 -5.11 12.12
N GLY A 109 14.45 -5.61 10.95
CA GLY A 109 15.78 -5.31 10.42
C GLY A 109 15.98 -3.85 10.00
N PHE A 110 14.90 -3.15 9.60
CA PHE A 110 14.97 -1.71 9.29
C PHE A 110 15.06 -0.85 10.55
N VAL A 111 14.22 -1.12 11.54
CA VAL A 111 14.19 -0.36 12.80
C VAL A 111 15.53 -0.42 13.52
N SER A 112 16.22 -1.56 13.49
CA SER A 112 17.56 -1.70 14.09
C SER A 112 18.65 -0.89 13.39
N ARG A 113 18.46 -0.52 12.12
CA ARG A 113 19.43 0.24 11.33
C ARG A 113 19.23 1.76 11.40
N SER A 114 18.02 2.22 11.70
CA SER A 114 17.73 3.66 11.82
C SER A 114 18.12 4.26 13.19
N ASN A 115 18.48 3.42 14.16
CA ASN A 115 18.93 3.84 15.50
C ASN A 115 20.47 3.83 15.65
N LYS A 116 21.22 3.86 14.57
CA LYS A 116 22.69 4.09 14.53
C LYS A 116 22.96 5.32 13.68
#